data_09711847821d812f216f7736bff56635
#
_entry.id   09711847821d812f216f7736bff56635
#
_cell.length_a   1.000
_cell.length_b   1.000
_cell.length_c   1.000
_cell.angle_alpha   90.00
_cell.angle_beta   90.00
_cell.angle_gamma   90.00
#
_symmetry.space_group_name_H-M   'P 1'
#
loop_
_entity.id
_entity.type
_entity.pdbx_description
1 polymer ?
#
loop_
_entity_poly.entity_id
_entity_poly.type
_entity_poly.pdbx_seq_one_letter_code
_entity_poly.pdbx_strand_id
1 'polypeptide(L)'
;MRKQTKRKHWKLLNVVNHAILGAGITQEHLLNKLRLTELSALDAMTKGLGTVQDWQELVDMMNISEVMALEGIGAEVLPYCKASQNALEQAALRYQTTMRMGLSGEGINALREVFEYHDLQRRSIPRSLYEKMIIKTRQRIQSRAKEVVVL
;
A
#
# COMPACT_ATOMS: atom_id res chain seq x y z
N MET A 1 -26.08 -3.58 30.05
CA MET A 1 -24.77 -3.20 29.48
C MET A 1 -24.46 -4.02 28.23
N ARG A 2 -24.58 -3.47 27.07
CA ARG A 2 -24.12 -4.15 25.85
C ARG A 2 -22.60 -4.26 25.89
N LYS A 3 -22.07 -5.48 25.93
CA LYS A 3 -20.66 -5.75 25.72
C LYS A 3 -20.27 -5.13 24.38
N GLN A 4 -19.42 -4.13 24.41
CA GLN A 4 -18.82 -3.61 23.18
C GLN A 4 -18.05 -4.75 22.52
N THR A 5 -18.65 -5.32 21.49
CA THR A 5 -17.97 -6.31 20.66
C THR A 5 -16.72 -5.69 20.03
N LYS A 6 -15.67 -6.45 20.04
CA LYS A 6 -14.31 -6.14 19.58
C LYS A 6 -14.23 -5.75 18.09
N ARG A 7 -14.78 -4.61 17.69
CA ARG A 7 -14.73 -4.12 16.30
C ARG A 7 -14.01 -2.80 16.17
N LYS A 8 -12.91 -2.61 16.90
CA LYS A 8 -12.19 -1.32 16.88
C LYS A 8 -11.71 -0.92 15.49
N HIS A 9 -11.25 -1.87 14.68
CA HIS A 9 -10.79 -1.61 13.31
C HIS A 9 -11.95 -1.32 12.35
N TRP A 10 -13.08 -2.00 12.48
CA TRP A 10 -14.28 -1.73 11.70
C TRP A 10 -14.91 -0.39 12.02
N LYS A 11 -14.84 0.01 13.28
CA LYS A 11 -15.38 1.29 13.73
C LYS A 11 -14.65 2.47 13.07
N LEU A 12 -13.33 2.37 12.92
CA LEU A 12 -12.55 3.39 12.24
C LEU A 12 -12.93 3.50 10.76
N LEU A 13 -12.97 2.37 10.04
CA LEU A 13 -13.39 2.32 8.64
C LEU A 13 -14.81 2.87 8.43
N ASN A 14 -15.76 2.51 9.29
CA ASN A 14 -17.14 2.99 9.18
C ASN A 14 -17.27 4.49 9.42
N VAL A 15 -16.59 5.03 10.43
CA VAL A 15 -16.56 6.47 10.71
C VAL A 15 -15.96 7.23 9.53
N VAL A 16 -14.93 6.66 8.93
CA VAL A 16 -14.23 7.26 7.82
C VAL A 16 -15.04 7.20 6.52
N ASN A 17 -15.77 6.12 6.27
CA ASN A 17 -16.72 6.04 5.15
C ASN A 17 -17.78 7.13 5.24
N HIS A 18 -18.33 7.38 6.42
CA HIS A 18 -19.26 8.48 6.64
C HIS A 18 -18.62 9.85 6.39
N ALA A 19 -17.38 10.04 6.80
CA ALA A 19 -16.65 11.29 6.56
C ALA A 19 -16.37 11.48 5.07
N ILE A 20 -16.06 10.44 4.31
CA ILE A 20 -15.85 10.50 2.86
C ILE A 20 -17.15 10.83 2.13
N LEU A 21 -18.25 10.19 2.49
CA LEU A 21 -19.56 10.48 1.93
C LEU A 21 -20.00 11.93 2.21
N GLY A 22 -19.57 12.48 3.36
CA GLY A 22 -19.82 13.88 3.73
C GLY A 22 -18.82 14.87 3.15
N ALA A 23 -17.57 14.44 2.85
CA ALA A 23 -16.50 15.31 2.37
C ALA A 23 -16.51 15.55 0.85
N GLY A 24 -17.38 14.83 0.12
CA GLY A 24 -17.56 15.01 -1.32
C GLY A 24 -16.47 14.38 -2.19
N ILE A 25 -16.91 13.99 -3.32
CA ILE A 25 -16.35 13.13 -4.37
C ILE A 25 -15.15 13.76 -5.11
N THR A 26 -14.74 14.97 -4.76
CA THR A 26 -13.64 15.68 -5.42
C THR A 26 -12.30 14.93 -5.42
N GLN A 27 -12.24 13.83 -4.68
CA GLN A 27 -11.03 13.03 -4.54
C GLN A 27 -10.98 11.81 -5.45
N GLU A 28 -12.05 11.42 -6.08
CA GLU A 28 -12.06 10.23 -6.94
C GLU A 28 -11.11 10.37 -8.13
N HIS A 29 -11.00 11.56 -8.67
CA HIS A 29 -10.02 11.87 -9.72
C HIS A 29 -8.58 11.62 -9.27
N LEU A 30 -8.22 12.05 -8.05
CA LEU A 30 -6.88 11.80 -7.49
C LEU A 30 -6.68 10.31 -7.17
N LEU A 31 -7.70 9.64 -6.65
CA LEU A 31 -7.66 8.20 -6.41
C LEU A 31 -7.46 7.41 -7.70
N ASN A 32 -8.14 7.79 -8.77
CA ASN A 32 -7.98 7.15 -10.07
C ASN A 32 -6.57 7.33 -10.62
N LYS A 33 -5.98 8.51 -10.43
CA LYS A 33 -4.59 8.76 -10.84
C LYS A 33 -3.62 7.87 -10.09
N LEU A 34 -3.78 7.73 -8.78
CA LEU A 34 -2.97 6.84 -7.95
C LEU A 34 -3.13 5.38 -8.36
N ARG A 35 -4.37 4.94 -8.58
CA ARG A 35 -4.66 3.59 -9.06
C ARG A 35 -3.98 3.27 -10.37
N LEU A 36 -4.08 4.16 -11.34
CA LEU A 36 -3.47 3.97 -12.66
C LEU A 36 -1.96 3.87 -12.56
N THR A 37 -1.33 4.70 -11.74
CA THR A 37 0.11 4.65 -11.50
C THR A 37 0.53 3.31 -10.90
N GLU A 38 -0.18 2.84 -9.90
CA GLU A 38 0.11 1.57 -9.23
C GLU A 38 -0.16 0.36 -10.13
N LEU A 39 -1.28 0.36 -10.85
CA LEU A 39 -1.61 -0.72 -11.79
C LEU A 39 -0.64 -0.79 -12.96
N SER A 40 -0.19 0.36 -13.47
CA SER A 40 0.82 0.41 -14.53
C SER A 40 2.15 -0.16 -14.04
N ALA A 41 2.57 0.20 -12.82
CA ALA A 41 3.77 -0.34 -12.21
C ALA A 41 3.66 -1.86 -12.00
N LEU A 42 2.53 -2.33 -11.51
CA LEU A 42 2.28 -3.75 -11.29
C LEU A 42 2.28 -4.53 -12.60
N ASP A 43 1.66 -4.01 -13.64
CA ASP A 43 1.66 -4.63 -14.97
C ASP A 43 3.08 -4.74 -15.53
N ALA A 44 3.86 -3.67 -15.49
CA ALA A 44 5.25 -3.67 -15.95
C ALA A 44 6.10 -4.70 -15.18
N MET A 45 5.97 -4.73 -13.87
CA MET A 45 6.69 -5.70 -13.01
C MET A 45 6.24 -7.14 -13.25
N THR A 46 4.97 -7.35 -13.57
CA THR A 46 4.43 -8.68 -13.92
C THR A 46 5.03 -9.21 -15.22
N LYS A 47 5.29 -8.33 -16.17
CA LYS A 47 5.88 -8.68 -17.48
C LYS A 47 7.41 -8.76 -17.46
N GLY A 48 8.05 -8.44 -16.34
CA GLY A 48 9.51 -8.35 -16.26
C GLY A 48 10.10 -7.14 -17.00
N LEU A 49 9.27 -6.15 -17.28
CA LEU A 49 9.63 -4.91 -18.00
C LEU A 49 9.59 -3.69 -17.09
N GLY A 50 9.60 -3.90 -15.78
CA GLY A 50 9.57 -2.82 -14.81
C GLY A 50 10.82 -1.96 -14.82
N THR A 51 10.64 -0.72 -14.39
CA THR A 51 11.72 0.22 -14.10
C THR A 51 11.96 0.31 -12.59
N VAL A 52 13.06 0.94 -12.18
CA VAL A 52 13.28 1.27 -10.76
C VAL A 52 12.14 2.13 -10.22
N GLN A 53 11.58 3.02 -11.03
CA GLN A 53 10.42 3.82 -10.66
C GLN A 53 9.18 2.96 -10.40
N ASP A 54 8.89 1.99 -11.25
CA ASP A 54 7.78 1.06 -11.06
C ASP A 54 7.93 0.28 -9.75
N TRP A 55 9.14 -0.19 -9.47
CA TRP A 55 9.46 -0.85 -8.22
C TRP A 55 9.20 0.07 -7.02
N GLN A 56 9.65 1.32 -7.09
CA GLN A 56 9.47 2.32 -6.02
C GLN A 56 7.98 2.61 -5.79
N GLU A 57 7.18 2.73 -6.84
CA GLU A 57 5.73 2.92 -6.72
C GLU A 57 5.05 1.79 -5.93
N LEU A 58 5.45 0.55 -6.20
CA LEU A 58 4.92 -0.60 -5.46
C LEU A 58 5.42 -0.65 -4.03
N VAL A 59 6.67 -0.28 -3.77
CA VAL A 59 7.24 -0.16 -2.42
C VAL A 59 6.47 0.89 -1.62
N ASP A 60 6.19 2.04 -2.20
CA ASP A 60 5.44 3.11 -1.54
C ASP A 60 4.01 2.66 -1.22
N MET A 61 3.33 2.05 -2.17
CA MET A 61 1.99 1.48 -1.98
C MET A 61 1.97 0.50 -0.81
N MET A 62 2.89 -0.44 -0.80
CA MET A 62 3.00 -1.47 0.24
C MET A 62 3.29 -0.85 1.61
N ASN A 63 4.23 0.06 1.69
CA ASN A 63 4.61 0.71 2.94
C ASN A 63 3.47 1.54 3.53
N ILE A 64 2.75 2.30 2.72
CA ILE A 64 1.61 3.10 3.17
C ILE A 64 0.48 2.17 3.64
N SER A 65 0.20 1.12 2.87
CA SER A 65 -0.81 0.13 3.24
C SER A 65 -0.50 -0.55 4.58
N GLU A 66 0.75 -0.91 4.82
CA GLU A 66 1.19 -1.50 6.08
C GLU A 66 0.98 -0.54 7.25
N VAL A 67 1.38 0.72 7.11
CA VAL A 67 1.20 1.73 8.17
C VAL A 67 -0.28 1.94 8.47
N MET A 68 -1.12 2.03 7.44
CA MET A 68 -2.57 2.15 7.63
C MET A 68 -3.15 0.95 8.38
N ALA A 69 -2.71 -0.26 8.01
CA ALA A 69 -3.13 -1.49 8.68
C ALA A 69 -2.71 -1.52 10.16
N LEU A 70 -1.50 -1.08 10.47
CA LEU A 70 -1.02 -0.98 11.85
C LEU A 70 -1.79 0.06 12.67
N GLU A 71 -2.35 1.06 12.02
CA GLU A 71 -3.25 2.04 12.64
C GLU A 71 -4.71 1.55 12.73
N GLY A 72 -4.97 0.32 12.34
CA GLY A 72 -6.29 -0.31 12.40
C GLY A 72 -7.16 -0.10 11.16
N ILE A 73 -6.60 0.39 10.08
CA ILE A 73 -7.30 0.61 8.81
C ILE A 73 -6.97 -0.56 7.87
N GLY A 74 -7.86 -1.55 7.78
CA GLY A 74 -7.68 -2.69 6.91
C GLY A 74 -6.55 -3.63 7.34
N ALA A 75 -6.53 -4.03 8.61
CA ALA A 75 -5.48 -4.87 9.19
C ALA A 75 -5.30 -6.22 8.48
N GLU A 76 -6.30 -6.68 7.75
CA GLU A 76 -6.29 -7.91 6.97
C GLU A 76 -5.21 -7.94 5.89
N VAL A 77 -4.70 -6.77 5.47
CA VAL A 77 -3.66 -6.68 4.45
C VAL A 77 -2.27 -7.07 4.98
N LEU A 78 -2.05 -7.09 6.28
CA LEU A 78 -0.72 -7.30 6.87
C LEU A 78 0.04 -8.54 6.37
N PRO A 79 -0.59 -9.73 6.25
CA PRO A 79 0.11 -10.89 5.69
C PRO A 79 0.60 -10.67 4.25
N TYR A 80 -0.20 -9.98 3.45
CA TYR A 80 0.15 -9.65 2.05
C TYR A 80 1.23 -8.59 1.96
N CYS A 81 1.26 -7.62 2.88
CA CYS A 81 2.34 -6.65 2.99
C CYS A 81 3.68 -7.35 3.26
N LYS A 82 3.70 -8.32 4.17
CA LYS A 82 4.91 -9.09 4.47
C LYS A 82 5.41 -9.88 3.26
N ALA A 83 4.51 -10.59 2.58
CA ALA A 83 4.83 -11.34 1.37
C ALA A 83 5.30 -10.41 0.24
N SER A 84 4.67 -9.27 0.07
CA SER A 84 5.03 -8.26 -0.93
C SER A 84 6.39 -7.64 -0.65
N GLN A 85 6.69 -7.32 0.60
CA GLN A 85 7.98 -6.80 1.02
C GLN A 85 9.10 -7.76 0.63
N ASN A 86 8.95 -9.04 0.93
CA ASN A 86 9.91 -10.06 0.55
C ASN A 86 10.08 -10.15 -0.97
N ALA A 87 8.98 -10.13 -1.71
CA ALA A 87 9.01 -10.21 -3.17
C ALA A 87 9.69 -8.99 -3.81
N LEU A 88 9.43 -7.79 -3.29
CA LEU A 88 10.06 -6.55 -3.77
C LEU A 88 11.55 -6.51 -3.45
N GLU A 89 11.96 -7.00 -2.29
CA GLU A 89 13.37 -7.14 -1.92
C GLU A 89 14.09 -8.11 -2.86
N GLN A 90 13.50 -9.27 -3.12
CA GLN A 90 14.06 -10.25 -4.06
C GLN A 90 14.14 -9.69 -5.49
N ALA A 91 13.15 -8.92 -5.91
CA ALA A 91 13.18 -8.24 -7.21
C ALA A 91 14.34 -7.24 -7.30
N ALA A 92 14.58 -6.47 -6.25
CA ALA A 92 15.70 -5.54 -6.16
C ALA A 92 17.05 -6.26 -6.26
N LEU A 93 17.22 -7.36 -5.55
CA LEU A 93 18.44 -8.17 -5.59
C LEU A 93 18.68 -8.75 -6.99
N ARG A 94 17.66 -9.28 -7.64
CA ARG A 94 17.77 -9.77 -9.03
C ARG A 94 18.12 -8.65 -10.00
N TYR A 95 17.53 -7.48 -9.83
CA TYR A 95 17.81 -6.32 -10.67
C TYR A 95 19.28 -5.93 -10.63
N GLN A 96 19.91 -5.97 -9.46
CA GLN A 96 21.32 -5.62 -9.30
C GLN A 96 22.26 -6.54 -10.10
N THR A 97 21.86 -7.77 -10.37
CA THR A 97 22.66 -8.73 -11.13
C THR A 97 22.23 -8.87 -12.59
N THR A 98 20.96 -8.75 -12.89
CA THR A 98 20.41 -9.03 -14.23
C THR A 98 20.00 -7.79 -15.01
N MET A 99 19.88 -6.65 -14.33
CA MET A 99 19.31 -5.40 -14.87
C MET A 99 17.88 -5.58 -15.40
N ARG A 100 17.19 -6.62 -14.97
CA ARG A 100 15.77 -6.85 -15.25
C ARG A 100 14.95 -6.72 -14.00
N MET A 101 13.88 -5.95 -14.09
CA MET A 101 12.97 -5.69 -12.99
C MET A 101 11.65 -6.44 -13.21
N GLY A 102 11.38 -7.41 -12.35
CA GLY A 102 10.17 -8.23 -12.39
C GLY A 102 9.89 -8.92 -11.08
N LEU A 103 8.69 -9.45 -10.94
CA LEU A 103 8.21 -10.14 -9.75
C LEU A 103 8.09 -11.65 -10.00
N SER A 104 8.24 -12.45 -8.93
CA SER A 104 7.82 -13.85 -8.91
C SER A 104 6.29 -13.96 -8.97
N GLY A 105 5.77 -15.15 -9.32
CA GLY A 105 4.32 -15.39 -9.30
C GLY A 105 3.68 -15.14 -7.94
N GLU A 106 4.34 -15.55 -6.86
CA GLU A 106 3.89 -15.27 -5.49
C GLU A 106 3.89 -13.77 -5.18
N GLY A 107 4.91 -13.05 -5.63
CA GLY A 107 5.00 -11.60 -5.47
C GLY A 107 3.91 -10.85 -6.23
N ILE A 108 3.59 -11.30 -7.43
CA ILE A 108 2.48 -10.75 -8.24
C ILE A 108 1.16 -10.90 -7.47
N ASN A 109 0.88 -12.09 -6.96
CA ASN A 109 -0.35 -12.37 -6.23
C ASN A 109 -0.43 -11.53 -4.95
N ALA A 110 0.64 -11.48 -4.18
CA ALA A 110 0.70 -10.69 -2.94
C ALA A 110 0.48 -9.20 -3.20
N LEU A 111 1.12 -8.63 -4.21
CA LEU A 111 0.98 -7.21 -4.54
C LEU A 111 -0.39 -6.86 -5.12
N ARG A 112 -1.03 -7.78 -5.84
CA ARG A 112 -2.43 -7.61 -6.25
C ARG A 112 -3.36 -7.50 -5.05
N GLU A 113 -3.18 -8.35 -4.05
CA GLU A 113 -3.95 -8.28 -2.82
C GLU A 113 -3.69 -6.96 -2.06
N VAL A 114 -2.42 -6.54 -1.95
CA VAL A 114 -2.09 -5.26 -1.33
C VAL A 114 -2.75 -4.11 -2.09
N PHE A 115 -2.74 -4.12 -3.41
CA PHE A 115 -3.40 -3.10 -4.22
C PHE A 115 -4.91 -3.02 -3.91
N GLU A 116 -5.60 -4.15 -3.90
CA GLU A 116 -7.05 -4.20 -3.63
C GLU A 116 -7.38 -3.68 -2.23
N TYR A 117 -6.66 -4.13 -1.21
CA TYR A 117 -6.84 -3.64 0.16
C TYR A 117 -6.48 -2.17 0.30
N HIS A 118 -5.40 -1.74 -0.32
CA HIS A 118 -4.96 -0.35 -0.24
C HIS A 118 -5.92 0.59 -0.94
N ASP A 119 -6.50 0.17 -2.03
CA ASP A 119 -7.55 0.94 -2.70
C ASP A 119 -8.76 1.13 -1.78
N LEU A 120 -9.18 0.07 -1.08
CA LEU A 120 -10.23 0.16 -0.07
C LEU A 120 -9.83 1.06 1.11
N GLN A 121 -8.61 0.94 1.59
CA GLN A 121 -8.10 1.80 2.66
C GLN A 121 -8.21 3.28 2.28
N ARG A 122 -7.71 3.66 1.11
CA ARG A 122 -7.76 5.04 0.62
C ARG A 122 -9.17 5.56 0.47
N ARG A 123 -10.06 4.75 -0.06
CA ARG A 123 -11.47 5.11 -0.26
C ARG A 123 -12.24 5.22 1.05
N SER A 124 -11.73 4.62 2.10
CA SER A 124 -12.37 4.56 3.41
C SER A 124 -12.00 5.72 4.32
N ILE A 125 -11.07 6.60 3.94
CA ILE A 125 -10.59 7.68 4.79
C ILE A 125 -10.60 9.03 4.10
N PRO A 126 -10.74 10.14 4.85
CA PRO A 126 -10.58 11.48 4.31
C PRO A 126 -9.14 11.71 3.82
N ARG A 127 -8.99 12.60 2.86
CA ARG A 127 -7.68 12.99 2.34
C ARG A 127 -6.71 13.44 3.43
N SER A 128 -7.20 14.22 4.40
CA SER A 128 -6.37 14.70 5.51
C SER A 128 -5.77 13.57 6.35
N LEU A 129 -6.54 12.49 6.57
CA LEU A 129 -6.04 11.31 7.27
C LEU A 129 -5.06 10.52 6.41
N TYR A 130 -5.32 10.41 5.12
CA TYR A 130 -4.39 9.77 4.18
C TYR A 130 -3.04 10.49 4.15
N GLU A 131 -3.04 11.81 4.09
CA GLU A 131 -1.82 12.63 4.17
C GLU A 131 -1.04 12.39 5.47
N LYS A 132 -1.75 12.25 6.60
CA LYS A 132 -1.13 11.88 7.88
C LYS A 132 -0.50 10.48 7.83
N MET A 133 -1.13 9.53 7.16
CA MET A 133 -0.59 8.18 6.98
C MET A 133 0.69 8.22 6.14
N ILE A 134 0.75 9.04 5.12
CA ILE A 134 1.97 9.25 4.31
C ILE A 134 3.10 9.80 5.19
N ILE A 135 2.83 10.80 6.02
CA ILE A 135 3.81 11.37 6.94
C ILE A 135 4.32 10.31 7.93
N LYS A 136 3.41 9.53 8.52
CA LYS A 136 3.78 8.43 9.42
C LYS A 136 4.64 7.37 8.71
N THR A 137 4.31 7.07 7.46
CA THR A 137 5.09 6.14 6.64
C THR A 137 6.52 6.63 6.44
N ARG A 138 6.69 7.91 6.10
CA ARG A 138 8.02 8.53 5.97
C ARG A 138 8.80 8.47 7.26
N GLN A 139 8.17 8.79 8.39
CA GLN A 139 8.80 8.74 9.70
C GLN A 139 9.24 7.32 10.06
N ARG A 140 8.40 6.32 9.76
CA ARG A 140 8.73 4.91 9.99
C ARG A 140 9.93 4.47 9.16
N ILE A 141 9.98 4.83 7.89
CA ILE A 141 11.10 4.53 6.99
C ILE A 141 12.38 5.19 7.49
N GLN A 142 12.33 6.45 7.90
CA GLN A 142 13.48 7.18 8.46
C GLN A 142 14.00 6.54 9.75
N SER A 143 13.11 6.07 10.63
CA SER A 143 13.50 5.39 11.86
C SER A 143 14.15 4.02 11.62
N ARG A 144 13.93 3.43 10.45
CA ARG A 144 14.45 2.13 10.01
C ARG A 144 15.38 2.24 8.81
N ALA A 145 16.09 3.35 8.68
CA ALA A 145 16.93 3.63 7.52
C ALA A 145 17.96 2.53 7.20
N LYS A 146 18.42 1.78 8.20
CA LYS A 146 19.35 0.65 8.04
C LYS A 146 18.72 -0.58 7.39
N GLU A 147 17.39 -0.69 7.42
CA GLU A 147 16.61 -1.80 6.86
C GLU A 147 16.04 -1.47 5.47
N VAL A 148 16.21 -0.24 5.01
CA VAL A 148 15.64 0.24 3.75
C VAL A 148 16.50 -0.20 2.58
N VAL A 149 15.88 -0.89 1.63
CA VAL A 149 16.50 -1.21 0.33
C VAL A 149 16.34 -0.01 -0.59
N VAL A 150 17.44 0.44 -1.14
CA VAL A 150 17.49 1.56 -2.10
C VAL A 150 18.12 1.05 -3.40
N LEU A 151 17.47 1.38 -4.51
CA LEU A 151 17.98 1.08 -5.86
C LEU A 151 18.44 2.34 -6.58
#